data_1207336cabe2594a4335dd0e23a69e7f
#
_entry.id   1207336cabe2594a4335dd0e23a69e7f
#
_cell.length_a   1.000
_cell.length_b   1.000
_cell.length_c   1.000
_cell.angle_alpha   90.00
_cell.angle_beta   90.00
_cell.angle_gamma   90.00
#
_symmetry.space_group_name_H-M   'P 1'
#
loop_
_entity.id
_entity.type
_entity.pdbx_description
1 polymer ?
#
loop_
_entity_poly.entity_id
_entity_poly.type
_entity_poly.pdbx_seq_one_letter_code
_entity_poly.pdbx_strand_id
1 'polypeptide(L)'
;MRQQHTLIYRISCIACMLFFCVFVNAQNDSILSTTNNSTKIKLKYGLRVGGDIGKLIRTSLDDDYSGFEIMADYRIKEKMYVAGEIGFEEKNTINDYLNITTKGSYIKGGVDFNMYENWLNMDNMIYVGFRVGASTFSHDLNSFQVYSIDQYWAPQRTSNTKQELTGLTAFWGEIILGMKAEILNNLYLGLNLQLKISASQTIPDNFDNVYIPGFGKTYDSSGIGTGYSYFLAYRIPLYKKDK
;
A
#
# COMPACT_ATOMS: atom_id res chain seq x y z
N MET A 1 0.48 -16.49 -31.40
CA MET A 1 -0.88 -15.95 -31.23
C MET A 1 -1.83 -16.87 -30.43
N ARG A 2 -1.76 -18.19 -30.55
CA ARG A 2 -2.71 -19.13 -29.88
C ARG A 2 -2.56 -19.21 -28.33
N GLN A 3 -1.39 -18.94 -27.77
CA GLN A 3 -1.16 -19.01 -26.32
C GLN A 3 -1.67 -17.76 -25.55
N GLN A 4 -1.70 -16.59 -26.17
CA GLN A 4 -2.19 -15.38 -25.51
C GLN A 4 -3.70 -15.40 -25.27
N HIS A 5 -4.46 -15.97 -26.21
CA HIS A 5 -5.91 -16.08 -26.04
C HIS A 5 -6.33 -17.01 -24.89
N THR A 6 -5.59 -18.11 -24.68
CA THR A 6 -5.86 -19.03 -23.57
C THR A 6 -5.59 -18.42 -22.20
N LEU A 7 -4.60 -17.53 -22.07
CA LEU A 7 -4.30 -16.82 -20.84
C LEU A 7 -5.40 -15.81 -20.49
N ILE A 8 -5.87 -15.05 -21.48
CA ILE A 8 -6.95 -14.06 -21.32
C ILE A 8 -8.27 -14.75 -20.89
N TYR A 9 -8.61 -15.90 -21.49
CA TYR A 9 -9.77 -16.67 -21.10
C TYR A 9 -9.68 -17.21 -19.67
N ARG A 10 -8.51 -17.69 -19.24
CA ARG A 10 -8.32 -18.17 -17.85
C ARG A 10 -8.44 -17.04 -16.84
N ILE A 11 -7.87 -15.87 -17.10
CA ILE A 11 -7.98 -14.68 -16.24
C ILE A 11 -9.44 -14.19 -16.18
N SER A 12 -10.13 -14.16 -17.32
CA SER A 12 -11.53 -13.77 -17.39
C SER A 12 -12.44 -14.75 -16.63
N CYS A 13 -12.22 -16.07 -16.72
CA CYS A 13 -12.96 -17.07 -15.96
C CYS A 13 -12.72 -16.95 -14.45
N ILE A 14 -11.48 -16.68 -14.03
CA ILE A 14 -11.16 -16.48 -12.61
C ILE A 14 -11.82 -15.19 -12.10
N ALA A 15 -11.80 -14.12 -12.86
CA ALA A 15 -12.46 -12.86 -12.53
C ALA A 15 -13.98 -13.03 -12.44
N CYS A 16 -14.61 -13.77 -13.36
CA CYS A 16 -16.03 -14.11 -13.30
C CYS A 16 -16.37 -14.99 -12.09
N MET A 17 -15.53 -15.97 -11.76
CA MET A 17 -15.74 -16.82 -10.56
C MET A 17 -15.65 -16.02 -9.27
N LEU A 18 -14.70 -15.11 -9.17
CA LEU A 18 -14.58 -14.20 -8.02
C LEU A 18 -15.78 -13.24 -7.92
N PHE A 19 -16.30 -12.76 -9.05
CA PHE A 19 -17.49 -11.91 -9.09
C PHE A 19 -18.77 -12.67 -8.68
N PHE A 20 -18.88 -13.94 -9.04
CA PHE A 20 -20.02 -14.80 -8.65
C PHE A 20 -20.03 -15.14 -7.16
N CYS A 21 -18.86 -15.30 -6.52
CA CYS A 21 -18.76 -15.55 -5.07
C CYS A 21 -19.26 -14.38 -4.21
N VAL A 22 -19.31 -13.16 -4.74
CA VAL A 22 -19.81 -11.98 -4.00
C VAL A 22 -21.34 -11.94 -3.93
N PHE A 23 -22.06 -12.63 -4.84
CA PHE A 23 -23.53 -12.60 -4.90
C PHE A 23 -24.24 -13.72 -4.12
N VAL A 24 -23.51 -14.66 -3.52
CA VAL A 24 -24.14 -15.86 -2.89
C VAL A 24 -24.62 -15.61 -1.45
N ASN A 25 -24.41 -14.46 -0.84
CA ASN A 25 -24.79 -14.19 0.55
C ASN A 25 -25.97 -13.24 0.76
N ALA A 26 -26.89 -13.18 -0.19
CA ALA A 26 -28.14 -12.42 -0.03
C ALA A 26 -29.33 -13.35 0.21
N GLN A 27 -29.22 -14.29 1.15
CA GLN A 27 -30.40 -14.96 1.69
C GLN A 27 -30.71 -14.38 3.07
N ASN A 28 -31.79 -13.59 3.13
CA ASN A 28 -32.43 -13.13 4.35
C ASN A 28 -32.97 -14.34 5.11
N ASP A 29 -32.29 -14.81 6.10
CA ASP A 29 -32.88 -15.57 7.17
C ASP A 29 -33.61 -14.61 8.11
N SER A 30 -34.90 -14.44 7.86
CA SER A 30 -35.82 -13.84 8.81
C SER A 30 -36.04 -14.81 9.97
N ILE A 31 -35.14 -14.78 10.95
CA ILE A 31 -35.39 -15.45 12.23
C ILE A 31 -36.17 -14.49 13.11
N LEU A 32 -37.35 -14.98 13.48
CA LEU A 32 -38.29 -14.39 14.41
C LEU A 32 -37.56 -13.82 15.65
N SER A 33 -37.78 -12.55 15.84
CA SER A 33 -37.42 -11.82 17.05
C SER A 33 -38.21 -12.36 18.25
N THR A 34 -37.51 -12.98 19.18
CA THR A 34 -38.02 -13.12 20.54
C THR A 34 -36.92 -12.71 21.50
N THR A 35 -37.27 -11.78 22.35
CA THR A 35 -36.54 -11.23 23.52
C THR A 35 -35.71 -9.98 23.26
N ASN A 36 -36.37 -8.85 23.55
CA ASN A 36 -35.75 -7.53 23.79
C ASN A 36 -34.79 -7.56 24.99
N ASN A 37 -33.58 -8.02 24.79
CA ASN A 37 -32.42 -7.56 25.53
C ASN A 37 -31.53 -6.83 24.52
N SER A 38 -31.80 -5.56 24.31
CA SER A 38 -30.90 -4.69 23.58
C SER A 38 -29.59 -4.57 24.35
N THR A 39 -28.70 -5.53 24.18
CA THR A 39 -27.31 -5.36 24.62
C THR A 39 -26.77 -4.18 23.82
N LYS A 40 -26.71 -3.01 24.46
CA LYS A 40 -26.12 -1.80 23.86
C LYS A 40 -24.74 -2.14 23.37
N ILE A 41 -24.55 -2.11 22.07
CA ILE A 41 -23.24 -2.38 21.43
C ILE A 41 -22.31 -1.25 21.83
N LYS A 42 -21.24 -1.58 22.55
CA LYS A 42 -20.23 -0.60 22.97
C LYS A 42 -19.14 -0.49 21.92
N LEU A 43 -19.03 0.68 21.31
CA LEU A 43 -17.94 1.00 20.41
C LEU A 43 -16.65 1.18 21.21
N LYS A 44 -15.60 0.50 20.79
CA LYS A 44 -14.27 0.58 21.39
C LYS A 44 -13.51 1.74 20.75
N TYR A 45 -13.11 2.72 21.54
CA TYR A 45 -12.27 3.84 21.11
C TYR A 45 -10.85 3.64 21.62
N GLY A 46 -9.87 3.90 20.78
CA GLY A 46 -8.46 3.74 21.11
C GLY A 46 -7.58 4.09 19.92
N LEU A 47 -6.32 4.32 20.20
CA LEU A 47 -5.28 4.47 19.20
C LEU A 47 -4.77 3.08 18.81
N ARG A 48 -4.90 2.70 17.54
CA ARG A 48 -4.22 1.51 17.00
C ARG A 48 -2.87 1.94 16.45
N VAL A 49 -1.82 1.26 16.90
CA VAL A 49 -0.45 1.46 16.39
C VAL A 49 0.07 0.13 15.91
N GLY A 50 0.70 0.12 14.78
CA GLY A 50 1.20 -1.10 14.15
C GLY A 50 2.35 -0.87 13.20
N GLY A 51 2.81 -1.96 12.60
CA GLY A 51 3.86 -1.93 11.59
C GLY A 51 3.53 -2.84 10.41
N ASP A 52 4.08 -2.50 9.25
CA ASP A 52 3.97 -3.32 8.05
C ASP A 52 4.92 -4.50 8.13
N ILE A 53 4.36 -5.70 8.36
CA ILE A 53 5.11 -6.95 8.41
C ILE A 53 5.58 -7.33 7.00
N GLY A 54 4.81 -6.99 5.97
CA GLY A 54 5.18 -7.31 4.59
C GLY A 54 6.49 -6.66 4.18
N LYS A 55 6.73 -5.41 4.58
CA LYS A 55 8.00 -4.72 4.34
C LYS A 55 9.15 -5.33 5.14
N LEU A 56 8.92 -5.72 6.40
CA LEU A 56 9.93 -6.37 7.22
C LEU A 56 10.33 -7.75 6.65
N ILE A 57 9.35 -8.54 6.21
CA ILE A 57 9.61 -9.83 5.57
C ILE A 57 10.37 -9.63 4.27
N ARG A 58 9.96 -8.66 3.45
CA ARG A 58 10.65 -8.34 2.21
C ARG A 58 12.09 -7.91 2.45
N THR A 59 12.36 -7.08 3.44
CA THR A 59 13.73 -6.70 3.86
C THR A 59 14.59 -7.90 4.23
N SER A 60 13.98 -8.98 4.75
CA SER A 60 14.70 -10.18 5.13
C SER A 60 14.92 -11.17 3.98
N LEU A 61 14.16 -11.06 2.88
CA LEU A 61 14.18 -12.00 1.76
C LEU A 61 14.71 -11.41 0.45
N ASP A 62 14.71 -10.08 0.30
CA ASP A 62 15.13 -9.35 -0.90
C ASP A 62 16.34 -8.49 -0.54
N ASP A 63 17.55 -8.94 -0.91
CA ASP A 63 18.82 -8.22 -0.65
C ASP A 63 18.85 -6.83 -1.30
N ASP A 64 18.02 -6.61 -2.31
CA ASP A 64 17.89 -5.34 -3.01
C ASP A 64 16.85 -4.40 -2.41
N TYR A 65 16.23 -4.76 -1.28
CA TYR A 65 15.21 -3.96 -0.63
C TYR A 65 15.41 -3.91 0.88
N SER A 66 15.34 -2.72 1.44
CA SER A 66 15.24 -2.49 2.88
C SER A 66 14.14 -1.47 3.14
N GLY A 67 13.25 -1.75 4.08
CA GLY A 67 12.19 -0.81 4.41
C GLY A 67 11.41 -1.21 5.64
N PHE A 68 10.87 -0.19 6.30
CA PHE A 68 9.91 -0.38 7.37
C PHE A 68 8.85 0.73 7.33
N GLU A 69 7.68 0.44 7.89
CA GLU A 69 6.58 1.39 8.00
C GLU A 69 5.87 1.21 9.33
N ILE A 70 5.66 2.31 10.02
CA ILE A 70 4.80 2.39 11.22
C ILE A 70 3.51 3.08 10.81
N MET A 71 2.39 2.54 11.28
CA MET A 71 1.08 3.09 11.05
C MET A 71 0.33 3.30 12.36
N ALA A 72 -0.53 4.30 12.35
CA ALA A 72 -1.44 4.56 13.46
C ALA A 72 -2.80 4.97 12.93
N ASP A 73 -3.88 4.53 13.58
CA ASP A 73 -5.21 5.03 13.31
C ASP A 73 -6.02 5.22 14.60
N TYR A 74 -6.93 6.19 14.53
CA TYR A 74 -7.80 6.55 15.63
C TYR A 74 -9.24 6.71 15.17
N ARG A 75 -10.19 6.05 15.86
CA ARG A 75 -11.61 6.19 15.59
C ARG A 75 -12.12 7.58 16.02
N ILE A 76 -12.65 8.35 15.06
CA ILE A 76 -13.27 9.66 15.35
C ILE A 76 -14.80 9.54 15.43
N LYS A 77 -15.38 8.72 14.56
CA LYS A 77 -16.82 8.43 14.52
C LYS A 77 -17.03 6.93 14.43
N GLU A 78 -18.28 6.50 14.53
CA GLU A 78 -18.66 5.09 14.47
C GLU A 78 -17.99 4.31 13.33
N LYS A 79 -18.01 4.88 12.12
CA LYS A 79 -17.48 4.27 10.89
C LYS A 79 -16.26 5.01 10.30
N MET A 80 -15.71 6.02 10.98
CA MET A 80 -14.66 6.86 10.44
C MET A 80 -13.43 6.91 11.35
N TYR A 81 -12.27 6.70 10.75
CA TYR A 81 -10.97 6.73 11.40
C TYR A 81 -10.05 7.72 10.70
N VAL A 82 -9.25 8.46 11.46
CA VAL A 82 -8.07 9.16 10.95
C VAL A 82 -6.91 8.19 11.02
N ALA A 83 -6.08 8.16 9.98
CA ALA A 83 -4.92 7.30 9.95
C ALA A 83 -3.71 8.04 9.38
N GLY A 84 -2.53 7.65 9.86
CA GLY A 84 -1.24 8.14 9.43
C GLY A 84 -0.23 7.02 9.37
N GLU A 85 0.72 7.18 8.46
CA GLU A 85 1.78 6.21 8.20
C GLU A 85 3.09 6.98 8.00
N ILE A 86 4.18 6.45 8.54
CA ILE A 86 5.53 6.96 8.32
C ILE A 86 6.45 5.79 8.03
N GLY A 87 7.31 5.93 7.05
CA GLY A 87 8.21 4.86 6.67
C GLY A 87 9.49 5.34 6.02
N PHE A 88 10.38 4.38 5.88
CA PHE A 88 11.65 4.50 5.20
C PHE A 88 11.80 3.33 4.23
N GLU A 89 12.33 3.59 3.06
CA GLU A 89 12.64 2.56 2.07
C GLU A 89 13.96 2.86 1.37
N GLU A 90 14.71 1.80 1.13
CA GLU A 90 15.88 1.76 0.26
C GLU A 90 15.68 0.64 -0.75
N LYS A 91 15.84 0.94 -2.04
CA LYS A 91 15.70 -0.02 -3.13
C LYS A 91 16.86 0.08 -4.09
N ASN A 92 17.56 -1.03 -4.30
CA ASN A 92 18.50 -1.19 -5.39
C ASN A 92 17.75 -1.64 -6.65
N THR A 93 17.96 -0.95 -7.74
CA THR A 93 17.44 -1.34 -9.06
C THR A 93 18.62 -1.63 -9.95
N ILE A 94 18.83 -2.91 -10.22
CA ILE A 94 19.95 -3.41 -11.02
C ILE A 94 19.39 -4.13 -12.24
N ASN A 95 19.78 -3.70 -13.42
CA ASN A 95 19.51 -4.36 -14.67
C ASN A 95 20.71 -4.15 -15.63
N ASP A 96 20.64 -4.70 -16.84
CA ASP A 96 21.74 -4.65 -17.82
C ASP A 96 22.20 -3.24 -18.18
N TYR A 97 21.34 -2.23 -18.01
CA TYR A 97 21.58 -0.85 -18.42
C TYR A 97 21.66 0.15 -17.28
N LEU A 98 21.27 -0.23 -16.06
CA LEU A 98 21.13 0.69 -14.94
C LEU A 98 21.46 0.00 -13.61
N ASN A 99 22.28 0.66 -12.82
CA ASN A 99 22.50 0.32 -11.41
C ASN A 99 22.30 1.57 -10.57
N ILE A 100 21.19 1.61 -9.82
CA ILE A 100 20.80 2.76 -9.03
C ILE A 100 20.24 2.33 -7.68
N THR A 101 20.63 3.01 -6.63
CA THR A 101 20.09 2.88 -5.28
C THR A 101 19.24 4.09 -4.97
N THR A 102 17.96 3.85 -4.67
CA THR A 102 17.05 4.90 -4.19
C THR A 102 16.80 4.72 -2.72
N LYS A 103 16.94 5.80 -1.94
CA LYS A 103 16.66 5.79 -0.50
C LYS A 103 15.93 7.05 -0.08
N GLY A 104 15.00 6.89 0.86
CA GLY A 104 14.25 8.04 1.39
C GLY A 104 13.19 7.67 2.40
N SER A 105 12.56 8.71 2.91
CA SER A 105 11.49 8.64 3.91
C SER A 105 10.21 9.19 3.35
N TYR A 106 9.10 8.74 3.89
CA TYR A 106 7.79 9.24 3.50
C TYR A 106 6.83 9.30 4.69
N ILE A 107 5.83 10.14 4.53
CA ILE A 107 4.70 10.26 5.45
C ILE A 107 3.40 10.21 4.65
N LYS A 108 2.38 9.54 5.20
CA LYS A 108 1.04 9.51 4.62
C LYS A 108 0.02 9.82 5.70
N GLY A 109 -1.04 10.51 5.32
CA GLY A 109 -2.13 10.84 6.23
C GLY A 109 -3.47 10.86 5.53
N GLY A 110 -4.54 10.50 6.24
CA GLY A 110 -5.86 10.49 5.67
C GLY A 110 -6.93 9.84 6.54
N VAL A 111 -7.93 9.27 5.91
CA VAL A 111 -9.13 8.75 6.58
C VAL A 111 -9.51 7.36 6.05
N ASP A 112 -10.03 6.54 6.95
CA ASP A 112 -10.60 5.22 6.64
C ASP A 112 -12.09 5.22 6.98
N PHE A 113 -12.91 4.73 6.07
CA PHE A 113 -14.33 4.53 6.26
C PHE A 113 -14.63 3.05 6.38
N ASN A 114 -15.09 2.62 7.56
CA ASN A 114 -15.50 1.25 7.80
C ASN A 114 -16.84 0.97 7.12
N MET A 115 -16.84 0.02 6.19
CA MET A 115 -18.03 -0.44 5.46
C MET A 115 -18.64 -1.69 6.06
N TYR A 116 -18.02 -2.28 7.09
CA TYR A 116 -18.42 -3.53 7.71
C TYR A 116 -19.19 -3.28 9.01
N GLU A 117 -20.27 -4.03 9.21
CA GLU A 117 -21.02 -4.05 10.46
C GLU A 117 -20.66 -5.29 11.27
N ASN A 118 -20.10 -5.06 12.44
CA ASN A 118 -19.61 -6.12 13.31
C ASN A 118 -20.76 -6.82 14.05
N TRP A 119 -20.64 -8.13 14.19
CA TRP A 119 -21.49 -8.98 15.00
C TRP A 119 -20.74 -9.36 16.28
N LEU A 120 -21.47 -9.70 17.34
CA LEU A 120 -20.93 -10.33 18.56
C LEU A 120 -19.74 -9.58 19.22
N ASN A 121 -19.81 -8.26 19.34
CA ASN A 121 -18.76 -7.43 19.96
C ASN A 121 -17.36 -7.52 19.33
N MET A 122 -17.23 -8.09 18.13
CA MET A 122 -15.99 -8.02 17.34
C MET A 122 -15.75 -6.58 16.88
N ASP A 123 -14.50 -6.25 16.57
CA ASP A 123 -14.13 -4.94 16.04
C ASP A 123 -13.36 -5.09 14.73
N ASN A 124 -13.87 -5.97 13.88
CA ASN A 124 -13.34 -6.17 12.52
C ASN A 124 -13.72 -4.98 11.63
N MET A 125 -12.97 -4.79 10.57
CA MET A 125 -13.13 -3.65 9.69
C MET A 125 -12.84 -4.07 8.25
N ILE A 126 -13.76 -3.80 7.35
CA ILE A 126 -13.53 -3.75 5.89
C ILE A 126 -13.68 -2.28 5.52
N TYR A 127 -12.66 -1.68 4.93
CA TYR A 127 -12.64 -0.24 4.77
C TYR A 127 -12.18 0.23 3.40
N VAL A 128 -12.67 1.39 3.04
CA VAL A 128 -12.13 2.22 1.98
C VAL A 128 -11.38 3.36 2.65
N GLY A 129 -10.13 3.55 2.26
CA GLY A 129 -9.26 4.60 2.77
C GLY A 129 -8.85 5.58 1.70
N PHE A 130 -8.59 6.81 2.11
CA PHE A 130 -7.98 7.85 1.29
C PHE A 130 -6.75 8.39 2.02
N ARG A 131 -5.64 8.53 1.31
CA ARG A 131 -4.39 9.10 1.84
C ARG A 131 -3.84 10.15 0.89
N VAL A 132 -3.13 11.08 1.49
CA VAL A 132 -2.18 11.94 0.81
C VAL A 132 -0.80 11.56 1.32
N GLY A 133 0.13 11.32 0.41
CA GLY A 133 1.49 10.95 0.71
C GLY A 133 2.49 11.99 0.23
N ALA A 134 3.57 12.13 0.97
CA ALA A 134 4.73 12.93 0.63
C ALA A 134 6.01 12.15 0.93
N SER A 135 6.99 12.26 0.05
CA SER A 135 8.30 11.62 0.19
C SER A 135 9.42 12.60 -0.08
N THR A 136 10.53 12.42 0.65
CA THR A 136 11.82 13.00 0.34
C THR A 136 12.84 11.90 0.16
N PHE A 137 13.62 11.96 -0.92
CA PHE A 137 14.50 10.87 -1.30
C PHE A 137 15.71 11.33 -2.10
N SER A 138 16.62 10.40 -2.34
CA SER A 138 17.80 10.57 -3.19
C SER A 138 18.00 9.32 -4.05
N HIS A 139 18.68 9.52 -5.16
CA HIS A 139 19.16 8.46 -6.02
C HIS A 139 20.70 8.48 -6.04
N ASP A 140 21.29 7.33 -5.78
CA ASP A 140 22.71 7.06 -6.00
C ASP A 140 22.84 6.28 -7.32
N LEU A 141 23.12 6.97 -8.41
CA LEU A 141 23.36 6.37 -9.73
C LEU A 141 24.78 5.81 -9.75
N ASN A 142 24.91 4.48 -9.67
CA ASN A 142 26.19 3.80 -9.61
C ASN A 142 26.79 3.61 -11.01
N SER A 143 25.97 3.18 -11.97
CA SER A 143 26.37 3.05 -13.37
C SER A 143 25.15 3.05 -14.29
N PHE A 144 25.35 3.50 -15.51
CA PHE A 144 24.34 3.39 -16.56
C PHE A 144 24.97 3.19 -17.92
N GLN A 145 24.22 2.57 -18.81
CA GLN A 145 24.58 2.40 -20.21
C GLN A 145 23.40 2.86 -21.08
N VAL A 146 23.68 3.80 -21.98
CA VAL A 146 22.66 4.25 -22.93
C VAL A 146 22.52 3.21 -24.04
N TYR A 147 21.33 2.61 -24.15
CA TYR A 147 21.01 1.72 -25.27
C TYR A 147 20.91 2.51 -26.56
N SER A 148 21.71 2.13 -27.58
CA SER A 148 21.65 2.70 -28.92
C SER A 148 21.34 1.60 -29.93
N ILE A 149 20.42 1.88 -30.84
CA ILE A 149 20.07 0.98 -31.94
C ILE A 149 21.25 0.85 -32.92
N ASP A 150 22.06 1.90 -33.05
CA ASP A 150 23.24 1.95 -33.95
C ASP A 150 24.53 1.55 -33.20
N GLN A 151 24.52 0.37 -32.61
CA GLN A 151 25.64 -0.15 -31.82
C GLN A 151 26.94 -0.31 -32.62
N TYR A 152 26.87 -0.29 -33.93
CA TYR A 152 28.02 -0.52 -34.82
C TYR A 152 28.92 0.71 -35.01
N TRP A 153 28.38 1.93 -34.88
CA TRP A 153 29.10 3.16 -35.22
C TRP A 153 29.22 4.16 -34.07
N ALA A 154 28.40 4.06 -33.06
CA ALA A 154 28.43 4.98 -31.94
C ALA A 154 29.07 4.32 -30.71
N PRO A 155 30.03 4.98 -30.05
CA PRO A 155 30.49 4.49 -28.75
C PRO A 155 29.30 4.48 -27.81
N GLN A 156 29.00 3.33 -27.22
CA GLN A 156 27.97 3.23 -26.18
C GLN A 156 28.38 4.18 -25.04
N ARG A 157 27.48 5.10 -24.69
CA ARG A 157 27.71 5.97 -23.55
C ARG A 157 27.47 5.15 -22.29
N THR A 158 28.55 4.66 -21.71
CA THR A 158 28.59 4.00 -20.41
C THR A 158 29.26 4.93 -19.42
N SER A 159 28.65 5.13 -18.28
CA SER A 159 29.26 5.83 -17.15
C SER A 159 29.30 4.92 -15.95
N ASN A 160 30.48 4.77 -15.37
CA ASN A 160 30.70 4.11 -14.09
C ASN A 160 31.04 5.14 -12.99
N THR A 161 30.85 6.42 -13.28
CA THR A 161 31.06 7.48 -12.28
C THR A 161 29.80 7.60 -11.44
N LYS A 162 29.94 7.35 -10.15
CA LYS A 162 28.85 7.51 -9.17
C LYS A 162 28.37 8.96 -9.18
N GLN A 163 27.06 9.14 -9.34
CA GLN A 163 26.39 10.43 -9.27
C GLN A 163 25.30 10.39 -8.21
N GLU A 164 25.32 11.32 -7.29
CA GLU A 164 24.30 11.48 -6.27
C GLU A 164 23.28 12.55 -6.70
N LEU A 165 22.03 12.18 -6.76
CA LEU A 165 20.88 13.06 -7.06
C LEU A 165 20.07 13.20 -5.76
N THR A 166 20.24 14.34 -5.10
CA THR A 166 19.65 14.60 -3.77
C THR A 166 18.55 15.66 -3.81
N GLY A 167 17.78 15.78 -2.73
CA GLY A 167 16.76 16.82 -2.61
C GLY A 167 15.50 16.56 -3.44
N LEU A 168 15.27 15.30 -3.80
CA LEU A 168 14.10 14.90 -4.56
C LEU A 168 12.88 14.80 -3.65
N THR A 169 11.73 15.22 -4.16
CA THR A 169 10.45 15.16 -3.45
C THR A 169 9.36 14.63 -4.36
N ALA A 170 8.37 13.97 -3.76
CA ALA A 170 7.20 13.53 -4.49
C ALA A 170 5.93 13.64 -3.61
N PHE A 171 4.79 13.90 -4.26
CA PHE A 171 3.48 13.97 -3.65
C PHE A 171 2.50 13.12 -4.45
N TRP A 172 1.61 12.41 -3.75
CA TRP A 172 0.61 11.56 -4.39
C TRP A 172 -0.65 11.41 -3.55
N GLY A 173 -1.73 10.97 -4.19
CA GLY A 173 -2.94 10.50 -3.54
C GLY A 173 -3.04 8.99 -3.57
N GLU A 174 -3.67 8.37 -2.55
CA GLU A 174 -3.93 6.93 -2.51
C GLU A 174 -5.41 6.65 -2.24
N ILE A 175 -5.93 5.62 -2.92
CA ILE A 175 -7.18 4.96 -2.58
C ILE A 175 -6.81 3.58 -2.04
N ILE A 176 -7.34 3.23 -0.88
CA ILE A 176 -7.04 2.00 -0.18
C ILE A 176 -8.30 1.17 -0.03
N LEU A 177 -8.19 -0.12 -0.34
CA LEU A 177 -9.16 -1.13 0.03
C LEU A 177 -8.50 -2.08 1.02
N GLY A 178 -9.05 -2.21 2.21
CA GLY A 178 -8.41 -3.01 3.23
C GLY A 178 -9.36 -3.70 4.18
N MET A 179 -8.79 -4.66 4.91
CA MET A 179 -9.46 -5.35 5.99
C MET A 179 -8.55 -5.43 7.22
N LYS A 180 -9.17 -5.37 8.40
CA LYS A 180 -8.53 -5.54 9.70
C LYS A 180 -9.37 -6.51 10.51
N ALA A 181 -8.77 -7.58 11.00
CA ALA A 181 -9.42 -8.57 11.87
C ALA A 181 -8.79 -8.56 13.26
N GLU A 182 -9.62 -8.48 14.30
CA GLU A 182 -9.19 -8.64 15.69
C GLU A 182 -8.91 -10.12 15.95
N ILE A 183 -7.64 -10.52 15.89
CA ILE A 183 -7.21 -11.91 16.09
C ILE A 183 -7.05 -12.29 17.57
N LEU A 184 -6.66 -11.33 18.38
CA LEU A 184 -6.63 -11.42 19.83
C LEU A 184 -7.18 -10.10 20.42
N ASN A 185 -7.49 -10.08 21.71
CA ASN A 185 -8.01 -8.87 22.34
C ASN A 185 -7.08 -7.67 22.10
N ASN A 186 -7.58 -6.67 21.37
CA ASN A 186 -6.87 -5.48 20.93
C ASN A 186 -5.72 -5.71 19.91
N LEU A 187 -5.48 -6.92 19.44
CA LEU A 187 -4.47 -7.21 18.43
C LEU A 187 -5.15 -7.48 17.08
N TYR A 188 -4.72 -6.75 16.08
CA TYR A 188 -5.30 -6.76 14.73
C TYR A 188 -4.27 -7.23 13.72
N LEU A 189 -4.68 -8.14 12.87
CA LEU A 189 -4.00 -8.45 11.63
C LEU A 189 -4.78 -7.82 10.48
N GLY A 190 -4.10 -7.19 9.56
CA GLY A 190 -4.75 -6.57 8.42
C GLY A 190 -3.94 -6.70 7.14
N LEU A 191 -4.67 -6.50 6.07
CA LEU A 191 -4.11 -6.36 4.74
C LEU A 191 -4.81 -5.22 4.02
N ASN A 192 -4.10 -4.58 3.10
CA ASN A 192 -4.68 -3.60 2.21
C ASN A 192 -4.07 -3.64 0.82
N LEU A 193 -4.84 -3.16 -0.14
CA LEU A 193 -4.44 -2.89 -1.51
C LEU A 193 -4.52 -1.38 -1.72
N GLN A 194 -3.53 -0.84 -2.41
CA GLN A 194 -3.37 0.59 -2.61
C GLN A 194 -3.31 0.90 -4.10
N LEU A 195 -4.13 1.83 -4.53
CA LEU A 195 -4.02 2.49 -5.82
C LEU A 195 -3.51 3.90 -5.58
N LYS A 196 -2.37 4.24 -6.20
CA LYS A 196 -1.65 5.48 -5.99
C LYS A 196 -1.64 6.30 -7.27
N ILE A 197 -1.82 7.61 -7.13
CA ILE A 197 -1.84 8.55 -8.25
C ILE A 197 -0.84 9.66 -7.92
N SER A 198 0.21 9.76 -8.72
CA SER A 198 1.22 10.80 -8.59
C SER A 198 0.61 12.17 -8.89
N ALA A 199 0.79 13.12 -7.99
CA ALA A 199 0.34 14.50 -8.16
C ALA A 199 1.48 15.41 -8.60
N SER A 200 2.67 15.22 -8.03
CA SER A 200 3.86 16.01 -8.36
C SER A 200 5.10 15.25 -7.93
N GLN A 201 6.18 15.39 -8.70
CA GLN A 201 7.49 14.86 -8.35
C GLN A 201 8.60 15.75 -8.88
N THR A 202 9.70 15.83 -8.15
CA THR A 202 10.93 16.44 -8.64
C THR A 202 11.62 15.44 -9.54
N ILE A 203 11.86 15.81 -10.79
CA ILE A 203 12.58 15.01 -11.78
C ILE A 203 14.00 15.55 -11.88
N PRO A 204 15.05 14.73 -11.67
CA PRO A 204 16.43 15.14 -11.86
C PRO A 204 16.73 15.48 -13.32
N ASP A 205 17.73 16.34 -13.55
CA ASP A 205 18.19 16.65 -14.90
C ASP A 205 18.69 15.37 -15.62
N ASN A 206 18.16 15.12 -16.83
CA ASN A 206 18.52 14.00 -17.70
C ASN A 206 18.28 12.58 -17.10
N PHE A 207 17.47 12.46 -16.05
CA PHE A 207 17.18 11.16 -15.45
C PHE A 207 15.77 11.13 -14.85
N ASP A 208 14.97 10.09 -15.16
CA ASP A 208 13.64 9.90 -14.58
C ASP A 208 13.68 9.13 -13.26
N ASN A 209 12.73 9.41 -12.37
CA ASN A 209 12.62 8.65 -11.13
C ASN A 209 12.20 7.21 -11.42
N VAL A 210 13.02 6.25 -11.03
CA VAL A 210 12.75 4.81 -11.20
C VAL A 210 11.92 4.24 -10.07
N TYR A 211 12.14 4.77 -8.88
CA TYR A 211 11.48 4.36 -7.64
C TYR A 211 11.30 5.56 -6.71
N ILE A 212 10.14 5.65 -6.07
CA ILE A 212 9.85 6.68 -5.07
C ILE A 212 9.46 5.98 -3.77
N PRO A 213 10.18 6.19 -2.65
CA PRO A 213 9.83 5.63 -1.35
C PRO A 213 8.39 5.96 -0.95
N GLY A 214 7.64 4.93 -0.51
CA GLY A 214 6.23 5.03 -0.19
C GLY A 214 5.26 4.99 -1.38
N PHE A 215 5.67 5.46 -2.55
CA PHE A 215 4.88 5.36 -3.78
C PHE A 215 5.14 4.03 -4.50
N GLY A 216 6.41 3.65 -4.65
CA GLY A 216 6.84 2.44 -5.32
C GLY A 216 7.50 2.70 -6.68
N LYS A 217 7.41 1.70 -7.58
CA LYS A 217 7.96 1.81 -8.93
C LYS A 217 7.16 2.82 -9.76
N THR A 218 7.87 3.67 -10.46
CA THR A 218 7.29 4.63 -11.41
C THR A 218 7.27 4.03 -12.82
N TYR A 219 6.32 4.49 -13.62
CA TYR A 219 6.19 4.12 -15.03
C TYR A 219 6.04 5.40 -15.84
N ASP A 220 6.78 5.54 -16.91
CA ASP A 220 7.02 6.77 -17.67
C ASP A 220 5.77 7.55 -18.11
N SER A 221 4.61 6.93 -18.20
CA SER A 221 3.45 7.59 -18.82
C SER A 221 2.19 7.62 -17.98
N SER A 222 2.08 6.83 -16.92
CA SER A 222 0.77 6.67 -16.27
C SER A 222 0.58 7.47 -14.99
N GLY A 223 1.66 7.81 -14.28
CA GLY A 223 1.55 8.41 -12.94
C GLY A 223 0.78 7.56 -11.92
N ILE A 224 0.48 6.31 -12.27
CA ILE A 224 -0.29 5.38 -11.46
C ILE A 224 0.67 4.37 -10.81
N GLY A 225 0.52 4.18 -9.52
CA GLY A 225 1.23 3.17 -8.74
C GLY A 225 0.25 2.23 -8.04
N THR A 226 0.71 1.04 -7.73
CA THR A 226 -0.03 0.08 -6.93
C THR A 226 0.80 -0.37 -5.75
N GLY A 227 0.16 -0.76 -4.67
CA GLY A 227 0.83 -1.29 -3.50
C GLY A 227 -0.06 -2.24 -2.72
N TYR A 228 0.56 -2.95 -1.82
CA TYR A 228 -0.12 -3.77 -0.83
C TYR A 228 0.64 -3.70 0.50
N SER A 229 -0.05 -3.98 1.59
CA SER A 229 0.54 -4.01 2.92
C SER A 229 -0.08 -5.13 3.74
N TYR A 230 0.74 -5.83 4.51
CA TYR A 230 0.34 -6.76 5.55
C TYR A 230 0.82 -6.20 6.88
N PHE A 231 -0.09 -5.93 7.79
CA PHE A 231 0.29 -5.25 9.02
C PHE A 231 -0.26 -5.93 10.26
N LEU A 232 0.48 -5.78 11.34
CA LEU A 232 0.05 -6.13 12.70
C LEU A 232 -0.07 -4.84 13.49
N ALA A 233 -1.23 -4.65 14.16
CA ALA A 233 -1.49 -3.45 14.92
C ALA A 233 -2.10 -3.79 16.29
N TYR A 234 -1.70 -3.05 17.32
CA TYR A 234 -2.25 -3.16 18.66
C TYR A 234 -3.06 -1.90 18.98
N ARG A 235 -4.28 -2.09 19.49
CA ARG A 235 -5.10 -1.00 19.98
C ARG A 235 -4.81 -0.71 21.44
N ILE A 236 -4.36 0.48 21.73
CA ILE A 236 -4.28 1.05 23.05
C ILE A 236 -5.70 1.49 23.43
N PRO A 237 -6.42 0.78 24.32
CA PRO A 237 -7.80 1.10 24.63
C PRO A 237 -7.86 2.38 25.45
N LEU A 238 -8.68 3.35 25.04
CA LEU A 238 -8.87 4.59 25.77
C LEU A 238 -10.22 4.58 26.49
N TYR A 239 -11.32 4.44 25.77
CA TYR A 239 -12.65 4.40 26.36
C TYR A 239 -13.65 3.63 25.48
N LYS A 240 -14.80 3.30 26.05
CA LYS A 240 -15.93 2.70 25.33
C LYS A 240 -17.10 3.68 25.34
N LYS A 241 -17.79 3.79 24.21
CA LYS A 241 -18.98 4.64 24.08
C LYS A 241 -20.15 3.78 23.59
N ASP A 242 -21.33 4.00 24.16
CA ASP A 242 -22.56 3.37 23.66
C ASP A 242 -22.84 3.85 22.22
N LYS A 243 -23.29 2.90 21.39
CA LYS A 243 -23.69 3.16 20.01
C LYS A 243 -25.00 3.95 19.96
#